data_b623469bc10e4b96fa4cc19f70ef7dc3
#
_entry.id   b623469bc10e4b96fa4cc19f70ef7dc3
#
_cell.length_a   1.000
_cell.length_b   1.000
_cell.length_c   1.000
_cell.angle_alpha   90.00
_cell.angle_beta   90.00
_cell.angle_gamma   90.00
#
_symmetry.space_group_name_H-M   'P 1'
#
loop_
_entity.id
_entity.type
_entity.pdbx_description
1 polymer ?
#
loop_
_entity_poly.entity_id
_entity_poly.type
_entity_poly.pdbx_seq_one_letter_code
_entity_poly.pdbx_strand_id
1 'polypeptide(L)'
;MIRIAIAEDDPQCFAQLEQYIGDYGRETGRAFQVTHYDNGEDLVERYRPDFDLILMDVDMPFMDGMTAAGYVRRQDPEVVIVFVTNLAQYAIQGYSVNALDYILKPVNYFSFAQRLGRALQYVKKREAACVTVPVKGGALKLEVDGIFYIERLGRQLMFHTHTGIHASTATLQQVEEALEGKGFARCNKGYLVNLAHVDAIQDGCAVVRGDRLLISRGRRGPFLEALSDQVGGGVL
;
A
#
# COMPACT_ATOMS: atom_id res chain seq x y z
N MET A 1 5.99 -7.41 -7.68
CA MET A 1 7.07 -6.72 -6.93
C MET A 1 6.67 -6.79 -5.47
N ILE A 2 7.57 -7.12 -4.56
CA ILE A 2 7.29 -7.26 -3.12
C ILE A 2 7.66 -5.94 -2.44
N ARG A 3 6.75 -5.39 -1.64
CA ARG A 3 6.93 -4.10 -0.94
C ARG A 3 7.33 -4.34 0.50
N ILE A 4 8.51 -3.83 0.88
CA ILE A 4 9.09 -3.98 2.21
C ILE A 4 9.20 -2.61 2.86
N ALA A 5 8.61 -2.45 4.05
CA ALA A 5 8.92 -1.33 4.93
C ALA A 5 10.07 -1.72 5.84
N ILE A 6 11.00 -0.79 6.09
CA ILE A 6 12.05 -0.92 7.11
C ILE A 6 11.91 0.26 8.08
N ALA A 7 11.62 -0.03 9.35
CA ALA A 7 11.65 0.95 10.42
C ALA A 7 12.92 0.73 11.24
N GLU A 8 13.87 1.65 11.13
CA GLU A 8 15.23 1.54 11.68
C GLU A 8 15.83 2.93 11.80
N ASP A 9 16.23 3.33 13.00
CA ASP A 9 16.80 4.66 13.28
C ASP A 9 18.32 4.74 13.04
N ASP A 10 19.02 3.59 13.00
CA ASP A 10 20.43 3.54 12.61
C ASP A 10 20.61 3.48 11.09
N PRO A 11 21.13 4.57 10.45
CA PRO A 11 21.33 4.59 8.99
C PRO A 11 22.28 3.50 8.48
N GLN A 12 23.23 3.04 9.31
CA GLN A 12 24.17 1.99 8.91
C GLN A 12 23.47 0.63 8.88
N CYS A 13 22.64 0.36 9.88
CA CYS A 13 21.82 -0.85 9.93
C CYS A 13 20.81 -0.87 8.76
N PHE A 14 20.13 0.25 8.52
CA PHE A 14 19.24 0.38 7.36
C PHE A 14 19.95 0.07 6.04
N ALA A 15 21.10 0.73 5.78
CA ALA A 15 21.85 0.52 4.55
C ALA A 15 22.31 -0.94 4.37
N GLN A 16 22.68 -1.61 5.48
CA GLN A 16 23.04 -3.02 5.45
C GLN A 16 21.84 -3.91 5.11
N LEU A 17 20.67 -3.67 5.70
CA LEU A 17 19.44 -4.43 5.41
C LEU A 17 18.99 -4.24 3.96
N GLU A 18 19.03 -2.99 3.46
CA GLU A 18 18.70 -2.67 2.08
C GLU A 18 19.64 -3.38 1.10
N GLN A 19 20.96 -3.37 1.39
CA GLN A 19 21.94 -4.13 0.60
C GLN A 19 21.61 -5.62 0.58
N TYR A 20 21.31 -6.22 1.74
CA TYR A 20 20.98 -7.64 1.84
C TYR A 20 19.70 -8.01 1.09
N ILE A 21 18.69 -7.14 1.10
CA ILE A 21 17.48 -7.33 0.28
C ILE A 21 17.82 -7.30 -1.20
N GLY A 22 18.68 -6.36 -1.62
CA GLY A 22 19.16 -6.25 -3.00
C GLY A 22 19.94 -7.49 -3.45
N ASP A 23 20.84 -8.01 -2.60
CA ASP A 23 21.61 -9.22 -2.86
C ASP A 23 20.68 -10.44 -3.00
N TYR A 24 19.75 -10.61 -2.07
CA TYR A 24 18.76 -11.67 -2.12
C TYR A 24 17.87 -11.57 -3.37
N GLY A 25 17.53 -10.35 -3.80
CA GLY A 25 16.80 -10.12 -5.04
C GLY A 25 17.54 -10.60 -6.26
N ARG A 26 18.84 -10.30 -6.34
CA ARG A 26 19.73 -10.76 -7.44
C ARG A 26 19.89 -12.28 -7.47
N GLU A 27 20.03 -12.90 -6.30
CA GLU A 27 20.19 -14.36 -6.20
C GLU A 27 18.91 -15.12 -6.57
N THR A 28 17.74 -14.56 -6.21
CA THR A 28 16.45 -15.26 -6.38
C THR A 28 15.63 -14.80 -7.58
N GLY A 29 16.09 -13.79 -8.32
CA GLY A 29 15.34 -13.17 -9.43
C GLY A 29 14.08 -12.43 -8.99
N ARG A 30 13.98 -12.03 -7.72
CA ARG A 30 12.82 -11.31 -7.16
C ARG A 30 13.05 -9.81 -7.16
N ALA A 31 12.00 -9.05 -7.46
CA ALA A 31 12.02 -7.59 -7.38
C ALA A 31 11.41 -7.12 -6.06
N PHE A 32 12.14 -6.27 -5.34
CA PHE A 32 11.73 -5.64 -4.10
C PHE A 32 11.63 -4.12 -4.27
N GLN A 33 10.70 -3.54 -3.53
CA GLN A 33 10.62 -2.09 -3.32
C GLN A 33 10.75 -1.86 -1.81
N VAL A 34 11.75 -1.09 -1.41
CA VAL A 34 12.03 -0.77 -0.01
C VAL A 34 11.57 0.65 0.28
N THR A 35 10.90 0.86 1.42
CA THR A 35 10.55 2.16 1.97
C THR A 35 11.12 2.25 3.38
N HIS A 36 11.87 3.32 3.68
CA HIS A 36 12.49 3.57 4.96
C HIS A 36 11.66 4.49 5.84
N TYR A 37 11.64 4.19 7.13
CA TYR A 37 11.08 5.00 8.21
C TYR A 37 12.11 5.10 9.33
N ASP A 38 12.37 6.31 9.81
CA ASP A 38 13.41 6.57 10.82
C ASP A 38 12.99 6.16 12.25
N ASN A 39 11.70 5.86 12.46
CA ASN A 39 11.17 5.46 13.77
C ASN A 39 9.74 4.85 13.63
N GLY A 40 9.20 4.36 14.75
CA GLY A 40 7.87 3.76 14.79
C GLY A 40 6.73 4.75 14.56
N GLU A 41 6.88 6.01 14.99
CA GLU A 41 5.87 7.05 14.81
C GLU A 41 5.69 7.40 13.34
N ASP A 42 6.78 7.63 12.61
CA ASP A 42 6.80 7.89 11.18
C ASP A 42 6.16 6.74 10.38
N LEU A 43 6.46 5.50 10.77
CA LEU A 43 5.82 4.33 10.16
C LEU A 43 4.31 4.37 10.38
N VAL A 44 3.83 4.58 11.60
CA VAL A 44 2.40 4.55 11.95
C VAL A 44 1.63 5.68 11.28
N GLU A 45 2.17 6.90 11.29
CA GLU A 45 1.52 8.07 10.68
C GLU A 45 1.36 7.95 9.16
N ARG A 46 2.36 7.35 8.50
CA ARG A 46 2.40 7.20 7.04
C ARG A 46 2.03 5.80 6.58
N TYR A 47 1.59 4.94 7.51
CA TYR A 47 1.28 3.55 7.19
C TYR A 47 0.16 3.46 6.17
N ARG A 48 0.41 2.69 5.12
CA ARG A 48 -0.61 2.25 4.17
C ARG A 48 -0.61 0.73 4.15
N PRO A 49 -1.78 0.08 4.18
CA PRO A 49 -1.85 -1.39 4.21
C PRO A 49 -1.50 -1.98 2.84
N ASP A 50 -0.38 -1.57 2.27
CA ASP A 50 0.13 -1.97 0.97
C ASP A 50 1.54 -2.59 1.03
N PHE A 51 2.13 -2.72 2.22
CA PHE A 51 3.36 -3.46 2.44
C PHE A 51 3.10 -4.96 2.58
N ASP A 52 3.98 -5.77 2.03
CA ASP A 52 3.95 -7.24 2.14
C ASP A 52 4.71 -7.72 3.37
N LEU A 53 5.79 -7.00 3.72
CA LEU A 53 6.69 -7.32 4.83
C LEU A 53 7.15 -6.03 5.51
N ILE A 54 7.24 -6.06 6.82
CA ILE A 54 7.87 -5.00 7.63
C ILE A 54 9.05 -5.61 8.37
N LEU A 55 10.24 -5.03 8.19
CA LEU A 55 11.40 -5.22 9.03
C LEU A 55 11.44 -4.07 10.03
N MET A 56 11.50 -4.36 11.32
CA MET A 56 11.30 -3.33 12.35
C MET A 56 12.28 -3.51 13.49
N ASP A 57 13.04 -2.47 13.82
CA ASP A 57 13.74 -2.47 15.11
C ASP A 57 12.74 -2.26 16.26
N VAL A 58 13.06 -2.79 17.42
CA VAL A 58 12.28 -2.57 18.64
C VAL A 58 12.73 -1.30 19.34
N ASP A 59 14.03 -1.04 19.38
CA ASP A 59 14.62 0.08 20.12
C ASP A 59 14.80 1.32 19.23
N MET A 60 13.72 2.06 19.07
CA MET A 60 13.69 3.28 18.25
C MET A 60 13.21 4.48 19.07
N PRO A 61 13.64 5.72 18.73
CA PRO A 61 13.17 6.93 19.38
C PRO A 61 11.68 7.19 19.11
N PHE A 62 11.04 8.01 19.94
CA PHE A 62 9.63 8.45 19.89
C PHE A 62 8.63 7.33 20.10
N MET A 63 8.62 6.31 19.26
CA MET A 63 7.75 5.14 19.38
C MET A 63 8.56 3.86 19.13
N ASP A 64 8.58 2.96 20.12
CA ASP A 64 9.23 1.66 20.00
C ASP A 64 8.52 0.75 18.97
N GLY A 65 9.27 -0.22 18.42
CA GLY A 65 8.76 -1.10 17.37
C GLY A 65 7.62 -2.02 17.81
N MET A 66 7.54 -2.39 19.10
CA MET A 66 6.44 -3.20 19.60
C MET A 66 5.12 -2.42 19.62
N THR A 67 5.19 -1.17 20.07
CA THR A 67 4.05 -0.25 20.05
C THR A 67 3.61 0.03 18.61
N ALA A 68 4.54 0.34 17.72
CA ALA A 68 4.28 0.56 16.30
C ALA A 68 3.64 -0.67 15.64
N ALA A 69 4.17 -1.87 15.89
CA ALA A 69 3.59 -3.12 15.39
C ALA A 69 2.15 -3.33 15.86
N GLY A 70 1.83 -2.95 17.09
CA GLY A 70 0.46 -3.00 17.62
C GLY A 70 -0.49 -2.06 16.88
N TYR A 71 -0.05 -0.87 16.47
CA TYR A 71 -0.84 0.06 15.64
C TYR A 71 -1.00 -0.48 14.22
N VAL A 72 0.07 -0.94 13.60
CA VAL A 72 0.04 -1.56 12.27
C VAL A 72 -0.93 -2.74 12.25
N ARG A 73 -0.86 -3.62 13.24
CA ARG A 73 -1.69 -4.83 13.30
C ARG A 73 -3.20 -4.55 13.38
N ARG A 74 -3.59 -3.41 13.96
CA ARG A 74 -4.99 -2.96 13.98
C ARG A 74 -5.50 -2.54 12.61
N GLN A 75 -4.62 -1.98 11.77
CA GLN A 75 -4.96 -1.53 10.42
C GLN A 75 -4.75 -2.64 9.37
N ASP A 76 -3.76 -3.49 9.58
CA ASP A 76 -3.37 -4.56 8.66
C ASP A 76 -3.04 -5.87 9.43
N PRO A 77 -4.05 -6.71 9.67
CA PRO A 77 -3.86 -7.98 10.37
C PRO A 77 -2.95 -8.98 9.62
N GLU A 78 -2.76 -8.82 8.31
CA GLU A 78 -2.15 -9.81 7.43
C GLU A 78 -0.70 -9.50 7.03
N VAL A 79 -0.21 -8.26 7.25
CA VAL A 79 1.18 -7.91 6.90
C VAL A 79 2.15 -8.75 7.70
N VAL A 80 3.19 -9.24 7.05
CA VAL A 80 4.25 -9.99 7.74
C VAL A 80 5.15 -9.02 8.49
N ILE A 81 5.36 -9.24 9.80
CA ILE A 81 6.27 -8.45 10.63
C ILE A 81 7.42 -9.34 11.08
N VAL A 82 8.65 -8.86 10.89
CA VAL A 82 9.88 -9.47 11.37
C VAL A 82 10.66 -8.40 12.14
N PHE A 83 10.96 -8.66 13.40
CA PHE A 83 11.80 -7.75 14.19
C PHE A 83 13.28 -7.96 13.90
N VAL A 84 14.05 -6.87 13.83
CA VAL A 84 15.52 -6.86 13.65
C VAL A 84 16.11 -5.95 14.72
N THR A 85 16.64 -6.51 15.83
CA THR A 85 16.98 -5.70 17.00
C THR A 85 18.07 -6.34 17.85
N ASN A 86 18.68 -5.55 18.75
CA ASN A 86 19.61 -6.01 19.77
C ASN A 86 18.92 -6.67 20.99
N LEU A 87 17.60 -6.49 21.15
CA LEU A 87 16.88 -6.78 22.38
C LEU A 87 16.26 -8.19 22.38
N ALA A 88 17.06 -9.22 22.68
CA ALA A 88 16.61 -10.64 22.70
C ALA A 88 15.40 -10.90 23.61
N GLN A 89 15.23 -10.11 24.66
CA GLN A 89 14.14 -10.26 25.65
C GLN A 89 12.74 -10.00 25.07
N TYR A 90 12.64 -9.28 23.96
CA TYR A 90 11.37 -8.99 23.29
C TYR A 90 10.90 -10.09 22.34
N ALA A 91 11.73 -11.12 22.11
CA ALA A 91 11.32 -12.25 21.24
C ALA A 91 10.03 -12.93 21.74
N ILE A 92 9.83 -13.03 23.06
CA ILE A 92 8.60 -13.57 23.66
C ILE A 92 7.42 -12.62 23.49
N GLN A 93 7.64 -11.31 23.58
CA GLN A 93 6.58 -10.30 23.44
C GLN A 93 6.13 -10.13 21.98
N GLY A 94 6.95 -10.49 21.00
CA GLY A 94 6.60 -10.49 19.57
C GLY A 94 5.36 -11.34 19.24
N TYR A 95 5.05 -12.34 20.07
CA TYR A 95 3.81 -13.11 19.92
C TYR A 95 2.55 -12.28 20.09
N SER A 96 2.57 -11.23 20.91
CA SER A 96 1.39 -10.37 21.15
C SER A 96 0.95 -9.59 19.91
N VAL A 97 1.88 -9.34 18.98
CA VAL A 97 1.64 -8.64 17.71
C VAL A 97 1.69 -9.57 16.50
N ASN A 98 1.67 -10.90 16.71
CA ASN A 98 1.79 -11.91 15.67
C ASN A 98 2.99 -11.65 14.73
N ALA A 99 4.16 -11.30 15.30
CA ALA A 99 5.38 -11.23 14.53
C ALA A 99 5.79 -12.64 14.07
N LEU A 100 6.21 -12.75 12.83
CA LEU A 100 6.57 -14.05 12.24
C LEU A 100 7.92 -14.54 12.72
N ASP A 101 8.88 -13.63 12.87
CA ASP A 101 10.26 -13.97 13.20
C ASP A 101 10.97 -12.83 13.91
N TYR A 102 12.17 -13.13 14.40
CA TYR A 102 13.01 -12.24 15.19
C TYR A 102 14.48 -12.41 14.81
N ILE A 103 15.12 -11.35 14.33
CA ILE A 103 16.53 -11.33 13.90
C ILE A 103 17.32 -10.54 14.93
N LEU A 104 18.31 -11.17 15.55
CA LEU A 104 19.22 -10.48 16.47
C LEU A 104 20.35 -9.80 15.71
N LYS A 105 20.62 -8.53 16.03
CA LYS A 105 21.82 -7.81 15.62
C LYS A 105 23.05 -8.35 16.37
N PRO A 106 24.25 -8.43 15.78
CA PRO A 106 24.57 -8.01 14.41
C PRO A 106 24.05 -9.00 13.35
N VAL A 107 23.45 -8.45 12.32
CA VAL A 107 22.83 -9.23 11.24
C VAL A 107 23.92 -9.69 10.25
N ASN A 108 23.99 -10.99 9.97
CA ASN A 108 24.78 -11.51 8.87
C ASN A 108 23.89 -11.93 7.70
N TYR A 109 24.43 -11.84 6.49
CA TYR A 109 23.65 -12.09 5.26
C TYR A 109 23.01 -13.47 5.22
N PHE A 110 23.75 -14.52 5.58
CA PHE A 110 23.23 -15.90 5.50
C PHE A 110 21.98 -16.09 6.39
N SER A 111 22.06 -15.67 7.65
CA SER A 111 20.94 -15.74 8.58
C SER A 111 19.76 -14.88 8.13
N PHE A 112 20.06 -13.67 7.62
CA PHE A 112 19.05 -12.76 7.07
C PHE A 112 18.33 -13.37 5.87
N ALA A 113 19.07 -13.85 4.87
CA ALA A 113 18.53 -14.44 3.65
C ALA A 113 17.61 -15.65 3.94
N GLN A 114 17.99 -16.50 4.91
CA GLN A 114 17.18 -17.63 5.32
C GLN A 114 15.84 -17.17 5.94
N ARG A 115 15.87 -16.17 6.84
CA ARG A 115 14.66 -15.65 7.50
C ARG A 115 13.80 -14.85 6.54
N LEU A 116 14.41 -14.03 5.67
CA LEU A 116 13.70 -13.34 4.60
C LEU A 116 13.00 -14.35 3.68
N GLY A 117 13.70 -15.41 3.26
CA GLY A 117 13.13 -16.48 2.44
C GLY A 117 11.92 -17.14 3.11
N ARG A 118 12.00 -17.39 4.43
CA ARG A 118 10.88 -17.91 5.22
C ARG A 118 9.73 -16.88 5.29
N ALA A 119 10.02 -15.63 5.60
CA ALA A 119 9.02 -14.56 5.68
C ALA A 119 8.24 -14.42 4.37
N LEU A 120 8.95 -14.50 3.24
CA LEU A 120 8.33 -14.42 1.92
C LEU A 120 7.41 -15.59 1.56
N GLN A 121 7.49 -16.71 2.25
CA GLN A 121 6.51 -17.81 2.10
C GLN A 121 5.17 -17.47 2.77
N TYR A 122 5.19 -16.61 3.79
CA TYR A 122 4.00 -16.15 4.49
C TYR A 122 3.42 -14.86 3.91
N VAL A 123 4.23 -14.14 3.10
CA VAL A 123 3.70 -13.07 2.29
C VAL A 123 2.64 -13.70 1.39
N LYS A 124 1.38 -13.66 1.85
CA LYS A 124 0.25 -13.92 0.96
C LYS A 124 0.45 -12.93 -0.16
N LYS A 125 0.66 -13.44 -1.38
CA LYS A 125 0.55 -12.60 -2.54
C LYS A 125 -0.81 -11.94 -2.39
N ARG A 126 -0.84 -10.70 -1.93
CA ARG A 126 -2.03 -9.87 -2.07
C ARG A 126 -2.32 -9.99 -3.55
N GLU A 127 -3.27 -10.83 -3.92
CA GLU A 127 -3.76 -10.84 -5.29
C GLU A 127 -4.17 -9.41 -5.49
N ALA A 128 -3.38 -8.69 -6.30
CA ALA A 128 -3.68 -7.30 -6.58
C ALA A 128 -5.15 -7.31 -6.98
N ALA A 129 -6.00 -6.67 -6.20
CA ALA A 129 -7.44 -6.72 -6.45
C ALA A 129 -7.62 -6.34 -7.92
N CYS A 130 -8.14 -7.25 -8.71
CA CYS A 130 -8.28 -7.04 -10.13
C CYS A 130 -9.75 -6.85 -10.48
N VAL A 131 -10.00 -6.00 -11.44
CA VAL A 131 -11.29 -5.90 -12.12
C VAL A 131 -11.13 -6.35 -13.55
N THR A 132 -12.05 -7.19 -14.03
CA THR A 132 -12.09 -7.59 -15.43
C THR A 132 -13.17 -6.76 -16.14
N VAL A 133 -12.75 -6.01 -17.17
CA VAL A 133 -13.64 -5.13 -17.92
C VAL A 133 -13.77 -5.57 -19.36
N PRO A 134 -14.99 -5.52 -19.95
CA PRO A 134 -15.19 -5.86 -21.36
C PRO A 134 -14.53 -4.80 -22.24
N VAL A 135 -13.78 -5.24 -23.24
CA VAL A 135 -13.17 -4.42 -24.28
C VAL A 135 -13.59 -4.93 -25.66
N LYS A 136 -13.34 -4.14 -26.72
CA LYS A 136 -13.63 -4.60 -28.08
C LYS A 136 -12.80 -5.84 -28.41
N GLY A 137 -13.47 -6.98 -28.58
CA GLY A 137 -12.85 -8.26 -28.93
C GLY A 137 -12.45 -9.15 -27.75
N GLY A 138 -12.84 -8.81 -26.51
CA GLY A 138 -12.53 -9.66 -25.36
C GLY A 138 -12.75 -8.98 -24.00
N ALA A 139 -11.90 -9.31 -23.04
CA ALA A 139 -11.89 -8.72 -21.71
C ALA A 139 -10.46 -8.36 -21.29
N LEU A 140 -10.32 -7.29 -20.54
CA LEU A 140 -9.05 -6.82 -20.00
C LEU A 140 -9.08 -6.93 -18.47
N LYS A 141 -8.05 -7.55 -17.89
CA LYS A 141 -7.82 -7.59 -16.44
C LYS A 141 -6.96 -6.40 -16.04
N LEU A 142 -7.48 -5.54 -15.16
CA LEU A 142 -6.79 -4.37 -14.63
C LEU A 142 -6.59 -4.53 -13.13
N GLU A 143 -5.40 -4.18 -12.65
CA GLU A 143 -5.13 -4.05 -11.22
C GLU A 143 -5.85 -2.82 -10.68
N VAL A 144 -6.64 -2.99 -9.63
CA VAL A 144 -7.48 -1.93 -9.03
C VAL A 144 -6.62 -0.75 -8.57
N ASP A 145 -5.51 -1.05 -7.88
CA ASP A 145 -4.58 -0.03 -7.38
C ASP A 145 -3.87 0.74 -8.50
N GLY A 146 -3.78 0.13 -9.68
CA GLY A 146 -3.20 0.75 -10.86
C GLY A 146 -4.16 1.67 -11.63
N ILE A 147 -5.44 1.73 -11.26
CA ILE A 147 -6.44 2.61 -11.88
C ILE A 147 -6.47 3.94 -11.13
N PHE A 148 -6.20 5.05 -11.83
CA PHE A 148 -6.24 6.40 -11.26
C PHE A 148 -7.66 6.95 -11.19
N TYR A 149 -8.34 6.92 -12.33
CA TYR A 149 -9.75 7.29 -12.45
C TYR A 149 -10.36 6.68 -13.73
N ILE A 150 -11.66 6.71 -13.80
CA ILE A 150 -12.44 6.21 -14.94
C ILE A 150 -13.31 7.34 -15.45
N GLU A 151 -13.19 7.64 -16.73
CA GLU A 151 -13.91 8.69 -17.41
C GLU A 151 -14.93 8.12 -18.39
N ARG A 152 -16.13 8.70 -18.43
CA ARG A 152 -17.12 8.43 -19.46
C ARG A 152 -16.94 9.36 -20.65
N LEU A 153 -16.46 8.82 -21.77
CA LEU A 153 -16.34 9.53 -23.03
C LEU A 153 -17.37 9.00 -24.04
N GLY A 154 -18.48 9.73 -24.19
CA GLY A 154 -19.59 9.30 -25.04
C GLY A 154 -20.23 8.01 -24.56
N ARG A 155 -20.07 6.91 -25.34
CA ARG A 155 -20.61 5.58 -25.05
C ARG A 155 -19.58 4.62 -24.45
N GLN A 156 -18.35 5.05 -24.26
CA GLN A 156 -17.25 4.23 -23.73
C GLN A 156 -16.79 4.75 -22.39
N LEU A 157 -16.16 3.87 -21.60
CA LEU A 157 -15.39 4.24 -20.44
C LEU A 157 -13.91 4.18 -20.78
N MET A 158 -13.18 5.17 -20.33
CA MET A 158 -11.74 5.26 -20.45
C MET A 158 -11.14 5.04 -19.06
N PHE A 159 -10.40 3.96 -18.88
CA PHE A 159 -9.67 3.66 -17.66
C PHE A 159 -8.29 4.29 -17.75
N HIS A 160 -8.04 5.32 -16.96
CA HIS A 160 -6.72 5.96 -16.82
C HIS A 160 -5.91 5.18 -15.79
N THR A 161 -4.85 4.51 -16.25
CA THR A 161 -4.05 3.59 -15.43
C THR A 161 -2.55 3.86 -15.55
N HIS A 162 -1.77 3.24 -14.66
CA HIS A 162 -0.30 3.31 -14.73
C HIS A 162 0.30 2.70 -16.01
N THR A 163 -0.46 1.81 -16.71
CA THR A 163 -0.03 1.20 -17.97
C THR A 163 -0.55 1.94 -19.21
N GLY A 164 -1.35 3.02 -19.01
CA GLY A 164 -1.94 3.80 -20.08
C GLY A 164 -3.47 3.89 -19.99
N ILE A 165 -4.09 4.31 -21.08
CA ILE A 165 -5.54 4.52 -21.14
C ILE A 165 -6.19 3.35 -21.90
N HIS A 166 -7.19 2.70 -21.27
CA HIS A 166 -7.87 1.54 -21.82
C HIS A 166 -9.37 1.82 -22.01
N ALA A 167 -9.87 1.62 -23.22
CA ALA A 167 -11.29 1.80 -23.52
C ALA A 167 -12.10 0.54 -23.20
N SER A 168 -13.25 0.72 -22.52
CA SER A 168 -14.18 -0.35 -22.18
C SER A 168 -15.59 -0.05 -22.68
N THR A 169 -16.35 -1.10 -22.98
CA THR A 169 -17.76 -1.03 -23.35
C THR A 169 -18.71 -1.17 -22.15
N ALA A 170 -18.15 -1.33 -20.94
CA ALA A 170 -18.94 -1.38 -19.70
C ALA A 170 -19.67 -0.04 -19.45
N THR A 171 -20.70 -0.09 -18.62
CA THR A 171 -21.33 1.12 -18.09
C THR A 171 -20.64 1.57 -16.81
N LEU A 172 -20.70 2.88 -16.49
CA LEU A 172 -20.10 3.41 -15.29
C LEU A 172 -20.72 2.81 -14.00
N GLN A 173 -21.99 2.42 -14.08
CA GLN A 173 -22.68 1.76 -12.97
C GLN A 173 -22.13 0.35 -12.72
N GLN A 174 -21.95 -0.46 -13.76
CA GLN A 174 -21.37 -1.82 -13.63
C GLN A 174 -19.97 -1.78 -13.05
N VAL A 175 -19.16 -0.77 -13.44
CA VAL A 175 -17.81 -0.62 -12.93
C VAL A 175 -17.82 -0.12 -11.48
N GLU A 176 -18.72 0.79 -11.12
CA GLU A 176 -18.90 1.25 -9.75
C GLU A 176 -19.27 0.09 -8.81
N GLU A 177 -20.21 -0.77 -9.22
CA GLU A 177 -20.58 -1.98 -8.48
C GLU A 177 -19.40 -2.96 -8.33
N ALA A 178 -18.62 -3.16 -9.38
CA ALA A 178 -17.44 -4.04 -9.34
C ALA A 178 -16.27 -3.49 -8.49
N LEU A 179 -16.23 -2.17 -8.27
CA LEU A 179 -15.23 -1.47 -7.48
C LEU A 179 -15.76 -1.01 -6.11
N GLU A 180 -16.96 -1.45 -5.71
CA GLU A 180 -17.54 -1.17 -4.39
C GLU A 180 -16.62 -1.67 -3.28
N GLY A 181 -16.38 -0.84 -2.26
CA GLY A 181 -15.49 -1.16 -1.14
C GLY A 181 -13.99 -1.14 -1.49
N LYS A 182 -13.59 -0.75 -2.72
CA LYS A 182 -12.19 -0.72 -3.18
C LYS A 182 -11.63 0.69 -3.30
N GLY A 183 -12.13 1.63 -2.53
CA GLY A 183 -11.60 3.00 -2.47
C GLY A 183 -11.95 3.88 -3.67
N PHE A 184 -13.03 3.61 -4.40
CA PHE A 184 -13.50 4.44 -5.50
C PHE A 184 -14.74 5.26 -5.11
N ALA A 185 -14.78 6.51 -5.55
CA ALA A 185 -15.94 7.37 -5.38
C ALA A 185 -16.27 8.18 -6.65
N ARG A 186 -17.57 8.41 -6.89
CA ARG A 186 -18.00 9.30 -7.97
C ARG A 186 -17.83 10.76 -7.59
N CYS A 187 -17.06 11.52 -8.37
CA CYS A 187 -17.01 12.97 -8.25
C CYS A 187 -18.10 13.67 -9.08
N ASN A 188 -18.59 13.08 -10.18
CA ASN A 188 -19.74 13.54 -10.95
C ASN A 188 -20.36 12.42 -11.80
N LYS A 189 -21.28 12.76 -12.72
CA LYS A 189 -21.98 11.78 -13.60
C LYS A 189 -21.08 11.05 -14.60
N GLY A 190 -19.88 11.57 -14.85
CA GLY A 190 -18.94 11.07 -15.87
C GLY A 190 -17.64 10.49 -15.30
N TYR A 191 -17.35 10.69 -14.01
CA TYR A 191 -16.08 10.27 -13.43
C TYR A 191 -16.26 9.43 -12.16
N LEU A 192 -15.51 8.32 -12.09
CA LEU A 192 -15.29 7.49 -10.90
C LEU A 192 -13.79 7.56 -10.57
N VAL A 193 -13.44 7.97 -9.37
CA VAL A 193 -12.07 8.33 -8.96
C VAL A 193 -11.58 7.35 -7.90
N ASN A 194 -10.37 6.86 -8.06
CA ASN A 194 -9.66 6.14 -7.01
C ASN A 194 -9.14 7.14 -5.98
N LEU A 195 -9.68 7.08 -4.78
CA LEU A 195 -9.39 8.02 -3.70
C LEU A 195 -7.93 7.97 -3.23
N ALA A 196 -7.27 6.81 -3.36
CA ALA A 196 -5.85 6.65 -3.05
C ALA A 196 -4.91 7.47 -3.96
N HIS A 197 -5.39 7.91 -5.13
CA HIS A 197 -4.63 8.71 -6.09
C HIS A 197 -5.06 10.18 -6.15
N VAL A 198 -5.89 10.64 -5.21
CA VAL A 198 -6.26 12.05 -5.11
C VAL A 198 -5.13 12.81 -4.43
N ASP A 199 -4.45 13.65 -5.21
CA ASP A 199 -3.33 14.48 -4.73
C ASP A 199 -3.82 15.69 -3.92
N ALA A 200 -4.96 16.29 -4.34
CA ALA A 200 -5.54 17.47 -3.69
C ALA A 200 -7.00 17.69 -4.09
N ILE A 201 -7.70 18.51 -3.31
CA ILE A 201 -9.00 19.10 -3.68
C ILE A 201 -8.81 20.61 -3.85
N GLN A 202 -8.93 21.11 -5.09
CA GLN A 202 -8.72 22.51 -5.42
C GLN A 202 -9.84 23.03 -6.33
N ASP A 203 -10.38 24.22 -6.03
CA ASP A 203 -11.41 24.92 -6.81
C ASP A 203 -12.60 24.01 -7.19
N GLY A 204 -13.03 23.14 -6.27
CA GLY A 204 -14.14 22.21 -6.50
C GLY A 204 -13.80 21.04 -7.41
N CYS A 205 -12.51 20.77 -7.67
CA CYS A 205 -12.02 19.63 -8.44
C CYS A 205 -11.20 18.70 -7.55
N ALA A 206 -11.27 17.41 -7.81
CA ALA A 206 -10.26 16.45 -7.39
C ALA A 206 -9.09 16.52 -8.38
N VAL A 207 -7.87 16.69 -7.85
CA VAL A 207 -6.63 16.63 -8.64
C VAL A 207 -6.08 15.23 -8.52
N VAL A 208 -5.88 14.58 -9.66
CA VAL A 208 -5.39 13.19 -9.74
C VAL A 208 -4.29 13.15 -10.80
N ARG A 209 -3.04 12.95 -10.38
CA ARG A 209 -1.87 12.91 -11.28
C ARG A 209 -1.76 14.14 -12.20
N GLY A 210 -2.20 15.30 -11.72
CA GLY A 210 -2.22 16.57 -12.45
C GLY A 210 -3.52 16.85 -13.22
N ASP A 211 -4.39 15.87 -13.43
CA ASP A 211 -5.69 16.05 -14.05
C ASP A 211 -6.70 16.63 -13.05
N ARG A 212 -7.52 17.59 -13.50
CA ARG A 212 -8.53 18.26 -12.67
C ARG A 212 -9.92 17.73 -12.97
N LEU A 213 -10.47 16.94 -12.08
CA LEU A 213 -11.76 16.28 -12.22
C LEU A 213 -12.83 17.04 -11.41
N LEU A 214 -13.76 17.71 -12.10
CA LEU A 214 -14.79 18.52 -11.45
C LEU A 214 -15.67 17.68 -10.51
N ILE A 215 -15.81 18.12 -9.26
CA ILE A 215 -16.75 17.52 -8.30
C ILE A 215 -18.08 18.27 -8.40
N SER A 216 -19.15 17.57 -8.78
CA SER A 216 -20.47 18.20 -8.86
C SER A 216 -21.01 18.57 -7.47
N ARG A 217 -21.84 19.62 -7.40
CA ARG A 217 -22.38 20.13 -6.12
C ARG A 217 -23.05 19.02 -5.29
N GLY A 218 -23.86 18.16 -5.92
CA GLY A 218 -24.56 17.07 -5.24
C GLY A 218 -23.68 15.90 -4.81
N ARG A 219 -22.43 15.81 -5.33
CA ARG A 219 -21.47 14.73 -4.96
C ARG A 219 -20.38 15.21 -4.01
N ARG A 220 -20.29 16.52 -3.73
CA ARG A 220 -19.18 17.07 -2.96
C ARG A 220 -19.11 16.51 -1.53
N GLY A 221 -20.23 16.50 -0.82
CA GLY A 221 -20.29 15.96 0.55
C GLY A 221 -19.88 14.47 0.60
N PRO A 222 -20.60 13.57 -0.10
CA PRO A 222 -20.25 12.15 -0.13
C PRO A 222 -18.83 11.85 -0.63
N PHE A 223 -18.30 12.63 -1.57
CA PHE A 223 -16.94 12.44 -2.08
C PHE A 223 -15.88 12.82 -1.03
N LEU A 224 -16.06 13.93 -0.32
CA LEU A 224 -15.15 14.35 0.75
C LEU A 224 -15.22 13.42 1.96
N GLU A 225 -16.40 12.92 2.32
CA GLU A 225 -16.58 11.93 3.36
C GLU A 225 -15.83 10.64 3.03
N ALA A 226 -16.03 10.09 1.83
CA ALA A 226 -15.32 8.90 1.36
C ALA A 226 -13.80 9.11 1.30
N LEU A 227 -13.33 10.31 0.92
CA LEU A 227 -11.91 10.64 0.92
C LEU A 227 -11.35 10.70 2.35
N SER A 228 -12.10 11.28 3.29
CA SER A 228 -11.72 11.36 4.70
C SER A 228 -11.60 9.98 5.33
N ASP A 229 -12.56 9.09 5.04
CA ASP A 229 -12.54 7.70 5.51
C ASP A 229 -11.33 6.92 4.97
N GLN A 230 -10.96 7.18 3.71
CA GLN A 230 -9.79 6.54 3.07
C GLN A 230 -8.46 7.01 3.68
N VAL A 231 -8.37 8.26 4.15
CA VAL A 231 -7.14 8.87 4.70
C VAL A 231 -6.97 8.61 6.20
N GLY A 232 -7.97 7.97 6.86
CA GLY A 232 -7.87 7.62 8.29
C GLY A 232 -8.17 8.78 9.24
N GLY A 233 -9.03 9.72 8.86
CA GLY A 233 -9.58 10.75 9.72
C GLY A 233 -8.70 12.01 9.83
N GLY A 234 -9.18 13.09 9.27
CA GLY A 234 -8.62 14.42 9.48
C GLY A 234 -8.47 15.24 8.20
N VAL A 235 -9.57 15.51 7.52
CA VAL A 235 -9.62 16.70 6.65
C VAL A 235 -10.01 17.87 7.55
N LEU A 236 -9.09 18.83 7.72
CA LEU A 236 -9.32 20.12 8.39
C LEU A 236 -10.34 20.96 7.63
#